data_adbea96cb092252065b664a6bd3801c1
#
_entry.id   adbea96cb092252065b664a6bd3801c1
#
_cell.length_a   1.000
_cell.length_b   1.000
_cell.length_c   1.000
_cell.angle_alpha   90.00
_cell.angle_beta   90.00
_cell.angle_gamma   90.00
#
_symmetry.space_group_name_H-M   'P 1'
#
loop_
_entity.id
_entity.type
_entity.pdbx_description
1 polymer ?
#
loop_
_entity_poly.entity_id
_entity_poly.type
_entity_poly.pdbx_seq_one_letter_code
_entity_poly.pdbx_strand_id
1 'polypeptide(L)'
;MIKDAFADSDGTYGYRRIQAYLERRGVRADGATIRSIMHDLGLEAAQPRAKVRTTVPAEDLDQRPDLMRRDFTADEPGRKWCGDITYISTWAGFVYLATVLDCCTKKVVGYAMADHMRTSLVCEAIDMAAKRCPVEEGVTVFHSDRGSQYTSQRFLDHLKTYGIRPSVGRTGVCWDNAWAESFNATLKNERVHRMVYPTRQKAINDIASWIELRYNHVRLHSALGYRAPNEAERDFLDLTKAA
;
A
#
# COMPACT_ATOMS: atom_id res chain seq x y z
N MET A 1 19.36 -19.55 -10.05
CA MET A 1 19.27 -18.63 -8.90
C MET A 1 18.67 -17.26 -9.25
N ILE A 2 19.25 -16.41 -10.17
CA ILE A 2 18.65 -15.13 -10.57
C ILE A 2 17.32 -15.32 -11.28
N LYS A 3 17.23 -16.29 -12.22
CA LYS A 3 15.97 -16.67 -12.88
C LYS A 3 14.91 -17.13 -11.87
N ASP A 4 15.30 -17.94 -10.89
CA ASP A 4 14.39 -18.46 -9.88
C ASP A 4 13.89 -17.32 -8.98
N ALA A 5 14.80 -16.45 -8.51
CA ALA A 5 14.42 -15.25 -7.74
C ALA A 5 13.48 -14.32 -8.50
N PHE A 6 13.69 -14.17 -9.82
CA PHE A 6 12.82 -13.39 -10.68
C PHE A 6 11.45 -14.08 -10.86
N ALA A 7 11.40 -15.39 -11.08
CA ALA A 7 10.17 -16.17 -11.18
C ALA A 7 9.39 -16.15 -9.86
N ASP A 8 10.06 -16.37 -8.71
CA ASP A 8 9.47 -16.29 -7.36
C ASP A 8 8.88 -14.91 -7.06
N SER A 9 9.35 -13.87 -7.77
CA SER A 9 8.80 -12.51 -7.68
C SER A 9 7.66 -12.24 -8.66
N ASP A 10 7.11 -13.25 -9.34
CA ASP A 10 6.18 -13.07 -10.47
C ASP A 10 6.76 -12.17 -11.59
N GLY A 11 8.07 -12.18 -11.79
CA GLY A 11 8.75 -11.35 -12.78
C GLY A 11 8.63 -9.83 -12.45
N THR A 12 8.62 -9.45 -11.18
CA THR A 12 8.44 -8.04 -10.79
C THR A 12 9.70 -7.40 -10.21
N TYR A 13 10.64 -8.20 -9.68
CA TYR A 13 11.81 -7.67 -8.98
C TYR A 13 12.87 -7.15 -9.96
N GLY A 14 13.37 -5.93 -9.69
CA GLY A 14 14.60 -5.43 -10.26
C GLY A 14 15.83 -5.91 -9.48
N TYR A 15 17.02 -5.63 -10.02
CA TYR A 15 18.28 -6.14 -9.50
C TYR A 15 18.49 -5.92 -7.99
N ARG A 16 18.04 -4.80 -7.42
CA ARG A 16 18.19 -4.50 -5.98
C ARG A 16 17.40 -5.48 -5.10
N ARG A 17 16.17 -5.82 -5.49
CA ARG A 17 15.37 -6.83 -4.77
C ARG A 17 15.86 -8.24 -5.02
N ILE A 18 16.35 -8.55 -6.23
CA ILE A 18 17.00 -9.82 -6.54
C ILE A 18 18.27 -9.99 -5.68
N GLN A 19 19.09 -8.95 -5.54
CA GLN A 19 20.25 -8.96 -4.66
C GLN A 19 19.86 -9.30 -3.22
N ALA A 20 18.92 -8.56 -2.64
CA ALA A 20 18.45 -8.81 -1.29
C ALA A 20 17.84 -10.22 -1.12
N TYR A 21 17.11 -10.70 -2.13
CA TYR A 21 16.58 -12.07 -2.15
C TYR A 21 17.68 -13.12 -2.09
N LEU A 22 18.76 -12.95 -2.84
CA LEU A 22 19.92 -13.85 -2.85
C LEU A 22 20.69 -13.77 -1.54
N GLU A 23 20.95 -12.58 -1.01
CA GLU A 23 21.64 -12.35 0.28
C GLU A 23 20.93 -13.06 1.43
N ARG A 24 19.59 -13.02 1.47
CA ARG A 24 18.77 -13.73 2.48
C ARG A 24 18.90 -15.26 2.38
N ARG A 25 19.43 -15.79 1.28
CA ARG A 25 19.74 -17.20 1.05
C ARG A 25 21.23 -17.53 1.13
N GLY A 26 22.03 -16.58 1.66
CA GLY A 26 23.46 -16.76 1.86
C GLY A 26 24.31 -16.58 0.58
N VAL A 27 23.70 -16.10 -0.51
CA VAL A 27 24.39 -15.87 -1.79
C VAL A 27 24.72 -14.39 -1.92
N ARG A 28 26.00 -14.06 -1.94
CA ARG A 28 26.49 -12.70 -2.16
C ARG A 28 26.84 -12.50 -3.63
N ALA A 29 26.27 -11.48 -4.22
CA ALA A 29 26.58 -11.06 -5.57
C ALA A 29 26.49 -9.52 -5.65
N ASP A 30 27.38 -8.90 -6.41
CA ASP A 30 27.36 -7.48 -6.66
C ASP A 30 26.15 -7.09 -7.51
N GLY A 31 25.55 -5.93 -7.18
CA GLY A 31 24.37 -5.43 -7.88
C GLY A 31 24.60 -5.13 -9.36
N ALA A 32 25.82 -4.72 -9.76
CA ALA A 32 26.17 -4.51 -11.17
C ALA A 32 26.20 -5.84 -11.93
N THR A 33 26.77 -6.88 -11.34
CA THR A 33 26.79 -8.24 -11.89
C THR A 33 25.37 -8.79 -12.07
N ILE A 34 24.50 -8.66 -11.03
CA ILE A 34 23.10 -9.11 -11.12
C ILE A 34 22.38 -8.37 -12.24
N ARG A 35 22.57 -7.05 -12.36
CA ARG A 35 21.94 -6.23 -13.40
C ARG A 35 22.38 -6.65 -14.80
N SER A 36 23.67 -6.96 -15.00
CA SER A 36 24.20 -7.44 -16.28
C SER A 36 23.58 -8.79 -16.64
N ILE A 37 23.57 -9.75 -15.71
CA ILE A 37 22.96 -11.07 -15.92
C ILE A 37 21.46 -10.96 -16.22
N MET A 38 20.72 -10.10 -15.51
CA MET A 38 19.31 -9.86 -15.81
C MET A 38 19.10 -9.34 -17.22
N HIS A 39 19.94 -8.38 -17.68
CA HIS A 39 19.92 -7.88 -19.04
C HIS A 39 20.18 -8.98 -20.08
N ASP A 40 21.23 -9.77 -19.89
CA ASP A 40 21.62 -10.86 -20.81
C ASP A 40 20.55 -11.96 -20.90
N LEU A 41 19.79 -12.14 -19.83
CA LEU A 41 18.67 -13.08 -19.75
C LEU A 41 17.32 -12.49 -20.19
N GLY A 42 17.26 -11.21 -20.61
CA GLY A 42 16.02 -10.51 -20.96
C GLY A 42 15.01 -10.39 -19.81
N LEU A 43 15.50 -10.33 -18.57
CA LEU A 43 14.63 -10.22 -17.38
C LEU A 43 14.30 -8.76 -17.08
N GLU A 44 13.10 -8.33 -17.47
CA GLU A 44 12.64 -6.97 -17.27
C GLU A 44 11.74 -6.85 -16.03
N ALA A 45 12.17 -6.02 -15.07
CA ALA A 45 11.37 -5.74 -13.87
C ALA A 45 10.09 -4.98 -14.22
N ALA A 46 9.05 -5.13 -13.39
CA ALA A 46 7.86 -4.30 -13.51
C ALA A 46 8.20 -2.82 -13.31
N GLN A 47 8.02 -2.02 -14.37
CA GLN A 47 8.32 -0.59 -14.39
C GLN A 47 7.05 0.24 -14.19
N PRO A 48 7.09 1.33 -13.43
CA PRO A 48 6.00 2.29 -13.39
C PRO A 48 5.76 2.89 -14.79
N ARG A 49 4.49 2.91 -15.22
CA ARG A 49 4.13 3.65 -16.43
C ARG A 49 4.21 5.15 -16.15
N ALA A 50 4.53 5.96 -17.19
CA ALA A 50 4.52 7.41 -17.06
C ALA A 50 3.15 7.91 -16.54
N LYS A 51 3.18 8.73 -15.49
CA LYS A 51 1.94 9.30 -14.91
C LYS A 51 1.37 10.36 -15.85
N VAL A 52 0.09 10.21 -16.22
CA VAL A 52 -0.71 11.30 -16.76
C VAL A 52 -1.36 12.01 -15.57
N ARG A 53 -1.18 13.33 -15.46
CA ARG A 53 -1.80 14.14 -14.41
C ARG A 53 -3.28 14.29 -14.70
N THR A 54 -4.15 13.72 -13.89
CA THR A 54 -5.61 13.69 -14.07
C THR A 54 -6.39 14.51 -13.03
N THR A 55 -5.72 15.08 -12.04
CA THR A 55 -6.40 15.77 -10.92
C THR A 55 -6.49 17.27 -11.18
N VAL A 56 -7.71 17.80 -11.19
CA VAL A 56 -7.99 19.24 -11.14
C VAL A 56 -8.10 19.63 -9.67
N PRO A 57 -7.36 20.67 -9.20
CA PRO A 57 -7.50 21.12 -7.82
C PRO A 57 -8.92 21.62 -7.56
N ALA A 58 -9.58 21.11 -6.51
CA ALA A 58 -10.81 21.67 -5.97
C ALA A 58 -10.49 22.80 -4.98
N GLU A 59 -11.43 23.70 -4.72
CA GLU A 59 -11.27 24.74 -3.70
C GLU A 59 -11.05 24.13 -2.31
N ASP A 60 -10.17 24.76 -1.54
CA ASP A 60 -9.73 24.28 -0.22
C ASP A 60 -10.72 24.73 0.88
N LEU A 61 -11.84 24.01 1.01
CA LEU A 61 -12.87 24.27 2.02
C LEU A 61 -12.63 23.50 3.34
N ASP A 62 -11.70 22.54 3.36
CA ASP A 62 -11.44 21.71 4.53
C ASP A 62 -10.27 22.26 5.36
N GLN A 63 -10.55 22.69 6.60
CA GLN A 63 -9.57 23.29 7.52
C GLN A 63 -8.83 22.24 8.38
N ARG A 64 -9.03 20.93 8.15
CA ARG A 64 -8.34 19.91 8.95
C ARG A 64 -6.84 19.96 8.71
N PRO A 65 -6.03 19.79 9.78
CA PRO A 65 -4.58 19.88 9.67
C PRO A 65 -3.98 18.65 8.97
N ASP A 66 -2.88 18.88 8.26
CA ASP A 66 -1.94 17.82 7.87
C ASP A 66 -1.09 17.44 9.09
N LEU A 67 -1.44 16.33 9.74
CA LEU A 67 -0.71 15.78 10.89
C LEU A 67 0.48 14.93 10.48
N MET A 68 0.56 14.52 9.19
CA MET A 68 1.66 13.70 8.68
C MET A 68 2.85 14.53 8.25
N ARG A 69 2.63 15.72 7.69
CA ARG A 69 3.69 16.61 7.19
C ARG A 69 4.70 15.90 6.29
N ARG A 70 4.22 14.97 5.45
CA ARG A 70 5.02 14.09 4.57
C ARG A 70 5.93 13.10 5.29
N ASP A 71 5.82 12.97 6.60
CA ASP A 71 6.49 11.93 7.35
C ASP A 71 5.62 10.66 7.42
N PHE A 72 5.85 9.75 6.49
CA PHE A 72 5.18 8.44 6.39
C PHE A 72 5.95 7.35 7.12
N THR A 73 6.64 7.70 8.20
CA THR A 73 7.28 6.75 9.12
C THR A 73 6.55 6.75 10.46
N ALA A 74 6.67 5.67 11.20
CA ALA A 74 6.17 5.56 12.57
C ALA A 74 7.05 4.55 13.31
N ASP A 75 7.23 4.78 14.60
CA ASP A 75 8.06 3.93 15.45
C ASP A 75 7.31 2.65 15.87
N GLU A 76 5.98 2.69 15.87
CA GLU A 76 5.11 1.59 16.27
C GLU A 76 3.98 1.36 15.26
N PRO A 77 3.54 0.10 15.06
CA PRO A 77 2.33 -0.19 14.30
C PRO A 77 1.10 0.49 14.89
N GLY A 78 0.19 0.97 14.04
CA GLY A 78 -1.04 1.60 14.48
C GLY A 78 -0.95 3.09 14.82
N ARG A 79 0.24 3.69 14.86
CA ARG A 79 0.40 5.14 15.16
C ARG A 79 -0.03 6.03 13.99
N LYS A 80 0.35 5.66 12.78
CA LYS A 80 0.05 6.44 11.56
C LYS A 80 -0.43 5.52 10.45
N TRP A 81 -1.60 5.79 9.93
CA TRP A 81 -2.18 5.12 8.78
C TRP A 81 -2.37 6.08 7.61
N CYS A 82 -2.18 5.60 6.39
CA CYS A 82 -2.53 6.31 5.17
C CYS A 82 -3.59 5.54 4.39
N GLY A 83 -4.51 6.25 3.77
CA GLY A 83 -5.53 5.66 2.93
C GLY A 83 -5.69 6.35 1.59
N ASP A 84 -6.13 5.60 0.61
CA ASP A 84 -6.49 6.09 -0.72
C ASP A 84 -7.50 5.15 -1.38
N ILE A 85 -8.22 5.65 -2.38
CA ILE A 85 -9.10 4.86 -3.22
C ILE A 85 -8.49 4.78 -4.62
N THR A 86 -8.38 3.56 -5.14
CA THR A 86 -8.04 3.35 -6.54
C THR A 86 -9.12 2.54 -7.24
N TYR A 87 -9.13 2.53 -8.58
CA TYR A 87 -10.06 1.74 -9.36
C TYR A 87 -9.32 0.72 -10.24
N ILE A 88 -9.97 -0.39 -10.46
CA ILE A 88 -9.55 -1.51 -11.29
C ILE A 88 -10.56 -1.74 -12.38
N SER A 89 -10.12 -1.74 -13.64
CA SER A 89 -10.99 -1.99 -14.78
C SER A 89 -11.28 -3.48 -14.93
N THR A 90 -12.54 -3.83 -15.14
CA THR A 90 -12.99 -5.16 -15.53
C THR A 90 -13.91 -5.06 -16.75
N TRP A 91 -14.19 -6.16 -17.43
CA TRP A 91 -15.17 -6.13 -18.53
C TRP A 91 -16.61 -5.81 -18.03
N ALA A 92 -16.87 -6.06 -16.74
CA ALA A 92 -18.17 -5.77 -16.10
C ALA A 92 -18.21 -4.36 -15.44
N GLY A 93 -17.27 -3.47 -15.76
CA GLY A 93 -17.13 -2.14 -15.16
C GLY A 93 -16.04 -2.07 -14.08
N PHE A 94 -16.00 -0.98 -13.32
CA PHE A 94 -14.97 -0.78 -12.32
C PHE A 94 -15.23 -1.55 -11.02
N VAL A 95 -14.13 -1.93 -10.36
CA VAL A 95 -14.04 -2.25 -8.93
C VAL A 95 -13.25 -1.12 -8.28
N TYR A 96 -13.76 -0.57 -7.20
CA TYR A 96 -13.08 0.43 -6.38
C TYR A 96 -12.47 -0.26 -5.18
N LEU A 97 -11.22 0.05 -4.91
CA LEU A 97 -10.45 -0.47 -3.78
C LEU A 97 -10.08 0.69 -2.86
N ALA A 98 -10.59 0.69 -1.64
CA ALA A 98 -10.09 1.52 -0.56
C ALA A 98 -9.07 0.74 0.27
N THR A 99 -7.95 1.37 0.62
CA THR A 99 -6.88 0.73 1.41
C THR A 99 -6.51 1.56 2.63
N VAL A 100 -6.06 0.86 3.67
CA VAL A 100 -5.45 1.43 4.87
C VAL A 100 -4.07 0.81 5.02
N LEU A 101 -3.05 1.65 5.00
CA LEU A 101 -1.64 1.27 5.04
C LEU A 101 -1.02 1.73 6.36
N ASP A 102 -0.39 0.84 7.08
CA ASP A 102 0.37 1.18 8.28
C ASP A 102 1.74 1.76 7.91
N CYS A 103 2.08 2.92 8.47
CA CYS A 103 3.31 3.62 8.14
C CYS A 103 4.56 3.01 8.81
N CYS A 104 4.42 2.23 9.88
CA CYS A 104 5.53 1.53 10.52
C CYS A 104 5.93 0.30 9.70
N THR A 105 5.02 -0.63 9.56
CA THR A 105 5.26 -1.95 8.95
C THR A 105 5.14 -1.97 7.43
N LYS A 106 4.63 -0.89 6.82
CA LYS A 106 4.28 -0.81 5.39
C LYS A 106 3.20 -1.80 4.96
N LYS A 107 2.51 -2.42 5.92
CA LYS A 107 1.46 -3.42 5.72
C LYS A 107 0.16 -2.77 5.25
N VAL A 108 -0.56 -3.43 4.36
CA VAL A 108 -1.99 -3.16 4.14
C VAL A 108 -2.74 -3.81 5.29
N VAL A 109 -3.15 -3.02 6.27
CA VAL A 109 -3.85 -3.48 7.49
C VAL A 109 -5.35 -3.57 7.29
N GLY A 110 -5.90 -2.78 6.35
CA GLY A 110 -7.31 -2.83 5.98
C GLY A 110 -7.55 -2.50 4.52
N TYR A 111 -8.57 -3.11 3.94
CA TYR A 111 -9.05 -2.80 2.61
C TYR A 111 -10.50 -3.22 2.43
N ALA A 112 -11.18 -2.56 1.51
CA ALA A 112 -12.52 -2.93 1.06
C ALA A 112 -12.64 -2.75 -0.45
N MET A 113 -13.48 -3.55 -1.10
CA MET A 113 -13.70 -3.49 -2.54
C MET A 113 -15.19 -3.51 -2.86
N ALA A 114 -15.64 -2.61 -3.74
CA ALA A 114 -17.03 -2.52 -4.18
C ALA A 114 -17.12 -2.03 -5.63
N ASP A 115 -18.33 -2.03 -6.18
CA ASP A 115 -18.64 -1.45 -7.50
C ASP A 115 -18.97 0.05 -7.44
N HIS A 116 -18.75 0.67 -6.28
CA HIS A 116 -19.03 2.09 -6.02
C HIS A 116 -17.97 2.73 -5.12
N MET A 117 -17.84 4.08 -5.16
CA MET A 117 -16.98 4.89 -4.29
C MET A 117 -17.77 5.63 -3.19
N ARG A 118 -18.69 4.97 -2.52
CA ARG A 118 -19.43 5.58 -1.41
C ARG A 118 -18.57 5.61 -0.15
N THR A 119 -18.90 6.49 0.81
CA THR A 119 -18.23 6.57 2.11
C THR A 119 -18.22 5.24 2.88
N SER A 120 -19.22 4.36 2.69
CA SER A 120 -19.22 3.02 3.28
C SER A 120 -17.98 2.19 2.93
N LEU A 121 -17.45 2.35 1.70
CA LEU A 121 -16.27 1.63 1.26
C LEU A 121 -15.03 1.96 2.12
N VAL A 122 -14.82 3.22 2.43
CA VAL A 122 -13.68 3.65 3.27
C VAL A 122 -13.91 3.30 4.74
N CYS A 123 -15.16 3.33 5.22
CA CYS A 123 -15.50 2.86 6.56
C CYS A 123 -15.19 1.37 6.75
N GLU A 124 -15.58 0.52 5.79
CA GLU A 124 -15.29 -0.92 5.83
C GLU A 124 -13.78 -1.22 5.83
N ALA A 125 -12.98 -0.43 5.10
CA ALA A 125 -11.52 -0.55 5.13
C ALA A 125 -10.95 -0.19 6.50
N ILE A 126 -11.48 0.85 7.18
CA ILE A 126 -11.12 1.21 8.55
C ILE A 126 -11.54 0.12 9.54
N ASP A 127 -12.75 -0.44 9.41
CA ASP A 127 -13.22 -1.54 10.28
C ASP A 127 -12.30 -2.75 10.22
N MET A 128 -11.83 -3.10 9.02
CA MET A 128 -10.85 -4.17 8.85
C MET A 128 -9.51 -3.81 9.51
N ALA A 129 -9.03 -2.58 9.29
CA ALA A 129 -7.76 -2.12 9.85
C ALA A 129 -7.77 -2.14 11.38
N ALA A 130 -8.83 -1.62 12.00
CA ALA A 130 -8.98 -1.57 13.46
C ALA A 130 -9.06 -2.96 14.12
N LYS A 131 -9.48 -3.99 13.38
CA LYS A 131 -9.47 -5.39 13.85
C LYS A 131 -8.09 -6.06 13.76
N ARG A 132 -7.21 -5.56 12.90
CA ARG A 132 -5.94 -6.21 12.54
C ARG A 132 -4.70 -5.50 13.05
N CYS A 133 -4.82 -4.23 13.38
CA CYS A 133 -3.72 -3.38 13.80
C CYS A 133 -4.14 -2.61 15.05
N PRO A 134 -3.25 -2.45 16.05
CA PRO A 134 -3.58 -1.69 17.26
C PRO A 134 -4.07 -0.28 16.94
N VAL A 135 -5.12 0.14 17.63
CA VAL A 135 -5.63 1.51 17.63
C VAL A 135 -5.50 2.06 19.02
N GLU A 136 -4.84 3.21 19.16
CA GLU A 136 -4.74 3.93 20.42
C GLU A 136 -5.57 5.21 20.31
N GLU A 137 -6.58 5.35 21.18
CA GLU A 137 -7.50 6.46 21.17
C GLU A 137 -6.77 7.80 21.33
N GLY A 138 -7.08 8.76 20.46
CA GLY A 138 -6.46 10.07 20.46
C GLY A 138 -5.00 10.13 19.97
N VAL A 139 -4.38 8.98 19.65
CA VAL A 139 -3.00 8.87 19.17
C VAL A 139 -2.96 8.44 17.72
N THR A 140 -3.64 7.35 17.36
CA THR A 140 -3.70 6.85 15.98
C THR A 140 -4.18 7.93 15.02
N VAL A 141 -3.42 8.19 13.97
CA VAL A 141 -3.74 9.16 12.92
C VAL A 141 -4.09 8.41 11.64
N PHE A 142 -5.20 8.76 11.01
CA PHE A 142 -5.52 8.33 9.64
C PHE A 142 -5.42 9.52 8.68
N HIS A 143 -4.56 9.38 7.68
CA HIS A 143 -4.29 10.39 6.68
C HIS A 143 -4.78 9.98 5.30
N SER A 144 -5.39 10.91 4.57
CA SER A 144 -5.84 10.72 3.20
C SER A 144 -5.68 12.00 2.38
N ASP A 145 -5.99 11.90 1.09
CA ASP A 145 -6.29 13.07 0.28
C ASP A 145 -7.63 13.70 0.69
N ARG A 146 -8.03 14.77 -0.01
CA ARG A 146 -9.30 15.50 0.22
C ARG A 146 -10.46 14.96 -0.62
N GLY A 147 -10.45 13.67 -0.95
CA GLY A 147 -11.58 13.03 -1.61
C GLY A 147 -12.87 13.17 -0.79
N SER A 148 -14.01 13.38 -1.48
CA SER A 148 -15.32 13.61 -0.83
C SER A 148 -15.72 12.50 0.15
N GLN A 149 -15.24 11.28 -0.05
CA GLN A 149 -15.46 10.13 0.84
C GLN A 149 -14.80 10.37 2.20
N TYR A 150 -13.54 10.85 2.20
CA TYR A 150 -12.74 11.09 3.39
C TYR A 150 -13.10 12.38 4.11
N THR A 151 -13.67 13.35 3.38
CA THR A 151 -14.11 14.64 3.96
C THR A 151 -15.55 14.62 4.46
N SER A 152 -16.29 13.53 4.21
CA SER A 152 -17.69 13.40 4.62
C SER A 152 -17.83 13.31 6.15
N GLN A 153 -18.90 13.93 6.69
CA GLN A 153 -19.21 13.87 8.13
C GLN A 153 -19.36 12.41 8.60
N ARG A 154 -19.99 11.55 7.80
CA ARG A 154 -20.15 10.11 8.10
C ARG A 154 -18.81 9.42 8.34
N PHE A 155 -17.78 9.74 7.55
CA PHE A 155 -16.45 9.15 7.74
C PHE A 155 -15.78 9.67 9.00
N LEU A 156 -15.92 10.97 9.28
CA LEU A 156 -15.38 11.57 10.50
C LEU A 156 -16.00 10.97 11.76
N ASP A 157 -17.32 10.81 11.77
CA ASP A 157 -18.04 10.18 12.87
C ASP A 157 -17.59 8.72 13.04
N HIS A 158 -17.34 8.02 11.91
CA HIS A 158 -16.84 6.67 11.94
C HIS A 158 -15.41 6.56 12.53
N LEU A 159 -14.47 7.43 12.13
CA LEU A 159 -13.14 7.48 12.74
C LEU A 159 -13.21 7.78 14.25
N LYS A 160 -14.14 8.65 14.65
CA LYS A 160 -14.37 9.01 16.06
C LYS A 160 -14.80 7.81 16.91
N THR A 161 -15.55 6.84 16.35
CA THR A 161 -15.93 5.61 17.09
C THR A 161 -14.73 4.77 17.51
N TYR A 162 -13.60 4.91 16.82
CA TYR A 162 -12.32 4.25 17.15
C TYR A 162 -11.33 5.18 17.85
N GLY A 163 -11.69 6.45 18.10
CA GLY A 163 -10.75 7.45 18.62
C GLY A 163 -9.61 7.81 17.66
N ILE A 164 -9.78 7.55 16.35
CA ILE A 164 -8.77 7.82 15.31
C ILE A 164 -8.84 9.30 14.91
N ARG A 165 -7.69 9.96 14.88
CA ARG A 165 -7.56 11.37 14.50
C ARG A 165 -7.49 11.51 12.98
N PRO A 166 -8.41 12.26 12.34
CA PRO A 166 -8.34 12.52 10.91
C PRO A 166 -7.21 13.51 10.57
N SER A 167 -6.55 13.26 9.45
CA SER A 167 -5.53 14.12 8.85
C SER A 167 -5.74 14.17 7.34
N VAL A 168 -5.56 15.33 6.72
CA VAL A 168 -5.71 15.47 5.26
C VAL A 168 -4.54 16.24 4.67
N GLY A 169 -4.10 15.80 3.50
CA GLY A 169 -3.10 16.50 2.70
C GLY A 169 -3.65 17.82 2.15
N ARG A 170 -2.79 18.66 1.59
CA ARG A 170 -3.18 19.90 0.91
C ARG A 170 -3.84 19.60 -0.43
N THR A 171 -4.78 20.44 -0.83
CA THR A 171 -5.47 20.32 -2.12
C THR A 171 -4.48 20.39 -3.27
N GLY A 172 -4.55 19.42 -4.19
CA GLY A 172 -3.75 19.37 -5.40
C GLY A 172 -2.26 19.06 -5.19
N VAL A 173 -1.83 18.69 -3.98
CA VAL A 173 -0.46 18.32 -3.66
C VAL A 173 -0.33 16.80 -3.48
N CYS A 174 -0.02 16.10 -4.56
CA CYS A 174 0.08 14.64 -4.57
C CYS A 174 1.15 14.09 -3.59
N TRP A 175 2.18 14.84 -3.28
CA TRP A 175 3.23 14.44 -2.33
C TRP A 175 2.73 14.28 -0.90
N ASP A 176 1.59 14.89 -0.57
CA ASP A 176 1.05 14.84 0.78
C ASP A 176 0.37 13.48 1.08
N ASN A 177 0.08 12.63 0.04
CA ASN A 177 -0.36 11.24 0.21
C ASN A 177 0.54 10.23 -0.56
N ALA A 178 1.82 10.57 -0.70
CA ALA A 178 2.76 9.85 -1.56
C ALA A 178 2.89 8.34 -1.23
N TRP A 179 2.72 7.96 0.04
CA TRP A 179 2.83 6.55 0.44
C TRP A 179 1.67 5.71 -0.12
N ALA A 180 0.42 6.15 0.04
CA ALA A 180 -0.73 5.46 -0.51
C ALA A 180 -0.73 5.44 -2.05
N GLU A 181 -0.31 6.54 -2.69
CA GLU A 181 -0.09 6.57 -4.14
C GLU A 181 0.98 5.56 -4.60
N SER A 182 2.08 5.43 -3.85
CA SER A 182 3.15 4.46 -4.13
C SER A 182 2.66 3.03 -4.04
N PHE A 183 1.81 2.71 -3.05
CA PHE A 183 1.16 1.41 -2.97
C PHE A 183 0.27 1.14 -4.18
N ASN A 184 -0.61 2.08 -4.53
CA ASN A 184 -1.50 1.94 -5.68
C ASN A 184 -0.73 1.76 -6.99
N ALA A 185 0.37 2.48 -7.19
CA ALA A 185 1.26 2.30 -8.33
C ALA A 185 1.89 0.89 -8.32
N THR A 186 2.32 0.40 -7.17
CA THR A 186 2.88 -0.95 -7.01
C THR A 186 1.84 -2.01 -7.37
N LEU A 187 0.63 -1.94 -6.81
CA LEU A 187 -0.46 -2.85 -7.13
C LEU A 187 -0.77 -2.86 -8.64
N LYS A 188 -0.90 -1.68 -9.24
CA LYS A 188 -1.19 -1.56 -10.67
C LYS A 188 -0.10 -2.15 -11.53
N ASN A 189 1.16 -1.86 -11.27
CA ASN A 189 2.28 -2.30 -12.10
C ASN A 189 2.63 -3.78 -11.89
N GLU A 190 2.59 -4.25 -10.64
CA GLU A 190 3.00 -5.62 -10.32
C GLU A 190 1.86 -6.63 -10.47
N ARG A 191 0.57 -6.19 -10.50
CA ARG A 191 -0.58 -7.09 -10.66
C ARG A 191 -1.60 -6.63 -11.67
N VAL A 192 -2.29 -5.51 -11.47
CA VAL A 192 -3.50 -5.14 -12.22
C VAL A 192 -3.25 -5.04 -13.71
N HIS A 193 -2.17 -4.36 -14.16
CA HIS A 193 -1.86 -4.18 -15.57
C HIS A 193 -1.34 -5.45 -16.27
N ARG A 194 -1.11 -6.50 -15.52
CA ARG A 194 -0.61 -7.80 -16.02
C ARG A 194 -1.72 -8.85 -16.08
N MET A 195 -2.93 -8.50 -15.64
CA MET A 195 -4.09 -9.39 -15.58
C MET A 195 -5.24 -8.86 -16.41
N VAL A 196 -6.08 -9.79 -16.87
CA VAL A 196 -7.37 -9.50 -17.45
C VAL A 196 -8.46 -9.97 -16.50
N TYR A 197 -9.41 -9.09 -16.20
CA TYR A 197 -10.51 -9.36 -15.28
C TYR A 197 -11.85 -9.38 -16.02
N PRO A 198 -12.37 -10.56 -16.40
CA PRO A 198 -13.69 -10.67 -17.05
C PRO A 198 -14.84 -10.24 -16.12
N THR A 199 -14.71 -10.46 -14.82
CA THR A 199 -15.74 -10.13 -13.82
C THR A 199 -15.16 -9.34 -12.66
N ARG A 200 -16.00 -8.55 -11.97
CA ARG A 200 -15.63 -7.86 -10.73
C ARG A 200 -15.19 -8.84 -9.66
N GLN A 201 -15.89 -9.99 -9.50
CA GLN A 201 -15.55 -10.98 -8.49
C GLN A 201 -14.15 -11.58 -8.68
N LYS A 202 -13.76 -11.83 -9.97
CA LYS A 202 -12.40 -12.30 -10.25
C LYS A 202 -11.34 -11.26 -9.85
N ALA A 203 -11.60 -9.97 -10.12
CA ALA A 203 -10.70 -8.90 -9.70
C ALA A 203 -10.61 -8.81 -8.16
N ILE A 204 -11.75 -8.87 -7.46
CA ILE A 204 -11.81 -8.81 -6.00
C ILE A 204 -10.99 -9.94 -5.38
N ASN A 205 -11.23 -11.19 -5.80
CA ASN A 205 -10.52 -12.34 -5.26
C ASN A 205 -9.01 -12.29 -5.54
N ASP A 206 -8.64 -11.90 -6.74
CA ASP A 206 -7.24 -11.82 -7.16
C ASP A 206 -6.47 -10.74 -6.41
N ILE A 207 -7.07 -9.55 -6.26
CA ILE A 207 -6.44 -8.43 -5.54
C ILE A 207 -6.35 -8.71 -4.04
N ALA A 208 -7.40 -9.28 -3.43
CA ALA A 208 -7.35 -9.70 -2.04
C ALA A 208 -6.22 -10.71 -1.80
N SER A 209 -6.12 -11.74 -2.66
CA SER A 209 -5.04 -12.73 -2.62
C SER A 209 -3.66 -12.09 -2.80
N TRP A 210 -3.52 -11.15 -3.74
CA TRP A 210 -2.25 -10.45 -3.96
C TRP A 210 -1.85 -9.59 -2.76
N ILE A 211 -2.79 -8.86 -2.14
CA ILE A 211 -2.52 -8.07 -0.93
C ILE A 211 -2.04 -8.98 0.21
N GLU A 212 -2.78 -10.04 0.51
CA GLU A 212 -2.51 -10.89 1.67
C GLU A 212 -1.27 -11.76 1.48
N LEU A 213 -1.23 -12.51 0.36
CA LEU A 213 -0.22 -13.55 0.17
C LEU A 213 1.06 -13.03 -0.49
N ARG A 214 0.95 -11.99 -1.31
CA ARG A 214 2.11 -11.44 -2.03
C ARG A 214 2.66 -10.19 -1.36
N TYR A 215 1.86 -9.12 -1.29
CA TYR A 215 2.31 -7.83 -0.81
C TYR A 215 2.70 -7.87 0.67
N ASN A 216 1.79 -8.31 1.53
CA ASN A 216 2.02 -8.36 2.97
C ASN A 216 3.00 -9.45 3.39
N HIS A 217 2.99 -10.62 2.71
CA HIS A 217 3.69 -11.81 3.20
C HIS A 217 5.07 -12.04 2.58
N VAL A 218 5.28 -11.69 1.31
CA VAL A 218 6.49 -12.08 0.57
C VAL A 218 7.24 -10.89 -0.02
N ARG A 219 6.53 -9.81 -0.40
CA ARG A 219 7.14 -8.72 -1.14
C ARG A 219 8.17 -7.96 -0.32
N LEU A 220 9.41 -7.91 -0.81
CA LEU A 220 10.50 -7.20 -0.16
C LEU A 220 10.37 -5.68 -0.31
N HIS A 221 10.48 -4.95 0.79
CA HIS A 221 10.43 -3.49 0.84
C HIS A 221 11.79 -2.89 1.22
N SER A 222 12.32 -2.01 0.37
CA SER A 222 13.59 -1.32 0.66
C SER A 222 13.52 -0.45 1.92
N ALA A 223 12.37 0.19 2.19
CA ALA A 223 12.15 0.99 3.40
C ALA A 223 12.11 0.14 4.70
N LEU A 224 11.99 -1.19 4.58
CA LEU A 224 12.03 -2.14 5.71
C LEU A 224 13.34 -2.95 5.73
N GLY A 225 14.40 -2.46 5.08
CA GLY A 225 15.64 -3.22 4.94
C GLY A 225 15.45 -4.52 4.15
N TYR A 226 14.61 -4.50 3.13
CA TYR A 226 14.23 -5.66 2.32
C TYR A 226 13.60 -6.81 3.11
N ARG A 227 12.78 -6.48 4.11
CA ARG A 227 11.84 -7.40 4.77
C ARG A 227 10.45 -7.26 4.15
N ALA A 228 9.62 -8.28 4.30
CA ALA A 228 8.20 -8.20 3.99
C ALA A 228 7.43 -7.50 5.12
N PRO A 229 6.26 -6.87 4.86
CA PRO A 229 5.46 -6.21 5.90
C PRO A 229 5.13 -7.09 7.12
N ASN A 230 4.72 -8.34 6.89
CA ASN A 230 4.45 -9.30 7.97
C ASN A 230 5.69 -9.70 8.77
N GLU A 231 6.89 -9.68 8.15
CA GLU A 231 8.16 -9.91 8.87
C GLU A 231 8.46 -8.73 9.79
N ALA A 232 8.33 -7.49 9.29
CA ALA A 232 8.54 -6.29 10.07
C ALA A 232 7.57 -6.21 11.26
N GLU A 233 6.32 -6.59 11.07
CA GLU A 233 5.32 -6.65 12.15
C GLU A 233 5.70 -7.69 13.22
N ARG A 234 6.12 -8.88 12.81
CA ARG A 234 6.57 -9.92 13.77
C ARG A 234 7.78 -9.50 14.57
N ASP A 235 8.79 -8.94 13.91
CA ASP A 235 9.99 -8.46 14.58
C ASP A 235 9.65 -7.41 15.64
N PHE A 236 8.70 -6.50 15.34
CA PHE A 236 8.23 -5.51 16.31
C PHE A 236 7.53 -6.18 17.50
N LEU A 237 6.62 -7.12 17.25
CA LEU A 237 5.91 -7.83 18.32
C LEU A 237 6.84 -8.66 19.20
N ASP A 238 7.87 -9.25 18.63
CA ASP A 238 8.86 -10.04 19.38
C ASP A 238 9.76 -9.15 20.25
N LEU A 239 10.16 -7.97 19.75
CA LEU A 239 10.89 -6.98 20.54
C LEU A 239 10.06 -6.45 21.72
N THR A 240 8.77 -6.19 21.50
CA THR A 240 7.86 -5.69 22.53
C THR A 240 7.60 -6.73 23.65
N LYS A 241 7.64 -8.04 23.32
CA LYS A 241 7.50 -9.11 24.31
C LYS A 241 8.77 -9.36 25.11
N ALA A 242 9.94 -8.96 24.59
CA ALA A 242 11.23 -9.15 25.21
C ALA A 242 11.65 -7.97 26.13
N ALA A 243 10.94 -6.84 26.05
CA ALA A 243 11.16 -5.63 26.88
C ALA A 243 10.25 -5.61 28.10
#